data_4d4f920b1dd5fbe60e030921fbcbb5a1
#
_entry.id   4d4f920b1dd5fbe60e030921fbcbb5a1
#
_cell.length_a   1.000
_cell.length_b   1.000
_cell.length_c   1.000
_cell.angle_alpha   90.00
_cell.angle_beta   90.00
_cell.angle_gamma   90.00
#
_symmetry.space_group_name_H-M   'P 1'
#
loop_
_entity.id
_entity.type
_entity.pdbx_description
1 polymer ?
#
loop_
_entity_poly.entity_id
_entity_poly.type
_entity_poly.pdbx_seq_one_letter_code
_entity_poly.pdbx_strand_id
1 'polypeptide(L)'
;MAKTTPLYGGAITTVIPEGFLDASLVREVPDTQEVFVNSRKPEEKGKFNDGLGLNESVIVDLLQQVGAKDDRAALEVHIEEIATLNQADSLHVSKFETLAPHTHVCVCIEDALKWGKRSEKETVVVCTGLIRMGDVETDVVCSVNVPVTGEQPEELAELQRGELPARVNAAYDLLKEMVSQ
;
A
#
# COMPACT_ATOMS: atom_id res chain seq x y z
N MET A 1 -2.53 11.81 13.19
CA MET A 1 -2.14 10.58 13.88
C MET A 1 -2.97 9.40 13.41
N ALA A 2 -2.46 8.18 13.57
CA ALA A 2 -3.20 6.99 13.19
C ALA A 2 -4.11 6.54 14.34
N LYS A 3 -5.26 6.00 14.01
CA LYS A 3 -6.23 5.51 15.00
C LYS A 3 -6.41 4.00 14.85
N THR A 4 -6.49 3.31 15.96
CA THR A 4 -6.86 1.89 15.97
C THR A 4 -8.25 1.74 15.35
N THR A 5 -8.35 0.92 14.33
CA THR A 5 -9.55 0.77 13.51
C THR A 5 -9.91 -0.71 13.40
N PRO A 6 -11.17 -1.09 13.71
CA PRO A 6 -11.62 -2.47 13.50
C PRO A 6 -11.86 -2.72 12.01
N LEU A 7 -11.49 -3.91 11.56
CA LEU A 7 -11.71 -4.38 10.20
C LEU A 7 -12.53 -5.66 10.24
N TYR A 8 -13.28 -5.92 9.18
CA TYR A 8 -14.08 -7.14 9.02
C TYR A 8 -15.00 -7.38 10.23
N GLY A 9 -15.74 -6.33 10.60
CA GLY A 9 -16.66 -6.41 11.74
C GLY A 9 -15.98 -6.55 13.10
N GLY A 10 -14.69 -6.23 13.19
CA GLY A 10 -13.93 -6.30 14.43
C GLY A 10 -13.09 -7.56 14.59
N ALA A 11 -13.07 -8.44 13.58
CA ALA A 11 -12.27 -9.66 13.64
C ALA A 11 -10.77 -9.36 13.66
N ILE A 12 -10.36 -8.27 13.05
CA ILE A 12 -8.97 -7.80 13.01
C ILE A 12 -8.96 -6.31 13.35
N THR A 13 -7.87 -5.83 13.91
CA THR A 13 -7.68 -4.38 14.12
C THR A 13 -6.35 -3.96 13.50
N THR A 14 -6.31 -2.71 13.05
CA THR A 14 -5.09 -2.09 12.56
C THR A 14 -5.13 -0.59 12.85
N VAL A 15 -4.15 0.15 12.38
CA VAL A 15 -4.14 1.61 12.50
C VAL A 15 -4.39 2.24 11.15
N ILE A 16 -5.28 3.22 11.10
CA ILE A 16 -5.60 3.97 9.88
C ILE A 16 -5.38 5.46 10.19
N PRO A 17 -4.71 6.20 9.31
CA PRO A 17 -4.44 7.63 9.56
C PRO A 17 -5.74 8.44 9.61
N GLU A 18 -5.71 9.50 10.38
CA GLU A 18 -6.82 10.46 10.37
C GLU A 18 -6.96 11.10 8.99
N GLY A 19 -8.19 11.39 8.60
CA GLY A 19 -8.47 11.98 7.30
C GLY A 19 -8.61 10.97 6.17
N PHE A 20 -8.54 9.68 6.49
CA PHE A 20 -8.82 8.62 5.51
C PHE A 20 -10.26 8.15 5.69
N LEU A 21 -10.96 7.98 4.57
CA LEU A 21 -12.36 7.58 4.53
C LEU A 21 -12.48 6.13 4.10
N ASP A 22 -13.33 5.37 4.80
CA ASP A 22 -13.70 4.02 4.40
C ASP A 22 -14.42 4.08 3.04
N ALA A 23 -13.84 3.47 2.02
CA ALA A 23 -14.38 3.53 0.67
C ALA A 23 -15.73 2.83 0.53
N SER A 24 -16.08 1.91 1.44
CA SER A 24 -17.39 1.24 1.42
C SER A 24 -18.56 2.19 1.64
N LEU A 25 -18.28 3.40 2.18
CA LEU A 25 -19.29 4.43 2.37
C LEU A 25 -19.69 5.12 1.06
N VAL A 26 -18.88 5.00 0.01
CA VAL A 26 -19.08 5.69 -1.27
C VAL A 26 -19.13 4.75 -2.48
N ARG A 27 -18.71 3.51 -2.34
CA ARG A 27 -18.77 2.52 -3.41
C ARG A 27 -18.76 1.10 -2.83
N GLU A 28 -19.10 0.12 -3.66
CA GLU A 28 -19.00 -1.28 -3.24
C GLU A 28 -17.54 -1.71 -3.14
N VAL A 29 -17.24 -2.45 -2.09
CA VAL A 29 -15.93 -3.04 -1.84
C VAL A 29 -16.15 -4.53 -1.59
N PRO A 30 -15.35 -5.43 -2.19
CA PRO A 30 -15.48 -6.86 -1.93
C PRO A 30 -15.39 -7.19 -0.44
N ASP A 31 -16.11 -8.21 0.01
CA ASP A 31 -16.14 -8.60 1.43
C ASP A 31 -14.77 -8.98 1.99
N THR A 32 -13.85 -9.40 1.12
CA THR A 32 -12.49 -9.76 1.50
C THR A 32 -11.55 -8.56 1.57
N GLN A 33 -12.03 -7.37 1.25
CA GLN A 33 -11.22 -6.14 1.23
C GLN A 33 -11.74 -5.09 2.19
N GLU A 34 -10.80 -4.35 2.76
CA GLU A 34 -11.06 -3.08 3.43
C GLU A 34 -10.25 -2.03 2.70
N VAL A 35 -10.88 -0.95 2.28
CA VAL A 35 -10.23 0.11 1.48
C VAL A 35 -10.47 1.46 2.12
N PHE A 36 -9.39 2.20 2.35
CA PHE A 36 -9.45 3.55 2.93
C PHE A 36 -8.74 4.50 1.98
N VAL A 37 -9.39 5.61 1.67
CA VAL A 37 -8.83 6.60 0.75
C VAL A 37 -8.58 7.90 1.49
N ASN A 38 -7.46 8.55 1.16
CA ASN A 38 -7.12 9.84 1.73
C ASN A 38 -8.15 10.88 1.26
N SER A 39 -8.91 11.44 2.20
CA SER A 39 -9.93 12.44 1.92
C SER A 39 -9.56 13.83 2.45
N ARG A 40 -8.28 14.03 2.77
CA ARG A 40 -7.77 15.31 3.25
C ARG A 40 -7.87 16.37 2.16
N LYS A 41 -8.17 17.59 2.57
CA LYS A 41 -8.27 18.73 1.65
C LYS A 41 -6.91 19.43 1.53
N PRO A 42 -6.63 20.11 0.39
CA PRO A 42 -5.36 20.84 0.24
C PRO A 42 -5.03 21.80 1.38
N GLU A 43 -6.04 22.48 1.92
CA GLU A 43 -5.86 23.42 3.04
C GLU A 43 -5.53 22.72 4.35
N GLU A 44 -5.71 21.40 4.44
CA GLU A 44 -5.36 20.62 5.63
C GLU A 44 -3.93 20.07 5.57
N LYS A 45 -3.21 20.35 4.48
CA LYS A 45 -1.84 19.86 4.31
C LYS A 45 -0.97 20.33 5.47
N GLY A 46 -0.31 19.37 6.12
CA GLY A 46 0.51 19.63 7.29
C GLY A 46 -0.23 19.60 8.62
N LYS A 47 -1.56 19.61 8.62
CA LYS A 47 -2.38 19.56 9.84
C LYS A 47 -2.19 18.24 10.60
N PHE A 48 -2.02 17.14 9.88
CA PHE A 48 -1.95 15.80 10.46
C PHE A 48 -0.54 15.39 10.89
N ASN A 49 0.46 16.07 10.39
CA ASN A 49 1.88 15.91 10.78
C ASN A 49 2.37 14.45 10.76
N ASP A 50 1.93 13.67 9.78
CA ASP A 50 2.31 12.27 9.62
C ASP A 50 3.11 11.99 8.35
N GLY A 51 3.46 13.03 7.61
CA GLY A 51 4.26 12.91 6.39
C GLY A 51 3.49 12.49 5.15
N LEU A 52 2.20 12.17 5.27
CA LEU A 52 1.36 11.78 4.14
C LEU A 52 0.83 13.02 3.41
N GLY A 53 0.44 12.83 2.15
CA GLY A 53 -0.08 13.89 1.30
C GLY A 53 -1.60 13.84 1.18
N LEU A 54 -2.09 13.83 -0.07
CA LEU A 54 -3.52 13.93 -0.36
C LEU A 54 -4.07 12.77 -1.18
N ASN A 55 -3.23 11.90 -1.74
CA ASN A 55 -3.68 10.90 -2.71
C ASN A 55 -3.35 9.44 -2.37
N GLU A 56 -2.89 9.18 -1.16
CA GLU A 56 -2.60 7.81 -0.75
C GLU A 56 -3.88 7.01 -0.54
N SER A 57 -3.77 5.69 -0.63
CA SER A 57 -4.84 4.79 -0.26
C SER A 57 -4.28 3.60 0.51
N VAL A 58 -5.13 2.99 1.32
CA VAL A 58 -4.79 1.82 2.12
C VAL A 58 -5.77 0.71 1.75
N ILE A 59 -5.23 -0.47 1.46
CA ILE A 59 -6.04 -1.65 1.14
C ILE A 59 -5.57 -2.79 2.03
N VAL A 60 -6.52 -3.49 2.65
CA VAL A 60 -6.27 -4.73 3.37
C VAL A 60 -7.07 -5.83 2.70
N ASP A 61 -6.40 -6.90 2.30
CA ASP A 61 -7.02 -8.06 1.67
C ASP A 61 -6.88 -9.30 2.55
N LEU A 62 -7.95 -10.06 2.68
CA LEU A 62 -7.90 -11.42 3.22
C LEU A 62 -7.98 -12.37 2.03
N LEU A 63 -6.91 -13.08 1.78
CA LEU A 63 -6.77 -13.96 0.62
C LEU A 63 -6.50 -15.39 1.06
N GLN A 64 -6.87 -16.34 0.20
CA GLN A 64 -6.48 -17.71 0.41
C GLN A 64 -4.94 -17.78 0.32
N GLN A 65 -4.33 -18.55 1.22
CA GLN A 65 -2.89 -18.68 1.25
C GLN A 65 -2.34 -19.23 -0.06
N VAL A 66 -1.38 -18.51 -0.65
CA VAL A 66 -0.77 -18.98 -1.90
C VAL A 66 0.23 -20.10 -1.62
N GLY A 67 0.31 -21.08 -2.53
CA GLY A 67 1.31 -22.13 -2.46
C GLY A 67 2.64 -21.58 -2.94
N ALA A 68 3.61 -21.47 -2.04
CA ALA A 68 4.94 -20.98 -2.33
C ALA A 68 5.96 -21.69 -1.44
N LYS A 69 7.20 -21.76 -1.91
CA LYS A 69 8.28 -22.46 -1.19
C LYS A 69 8.65 -21.78 0.13
N ASP A 70 8.46 -20.47 0.23
CA ASP A 70 8.73 -19.68 1.43
C ASP A 70 7.89 -18.40 1.40
N ASP A 71 7.96 -17.64 2.49
CA ASP A 71 7.17 -16.42 2.64
C ASP A 71 7.58 -15.34 1.64
N ARG A 72 8.85 -15.24 1.29
CA ARG A 72 9.32 -14.26 0.31
C ARG A 72 8.74 -14.55 -1.07
N ALA A 73 8.72 -15.81 -1.47
CA ALA A 73 8.11 -16.22 -2.73
C ALA A 73 6.61 -15.94 -2.73
N ALA A 74 5.93 -16.13 -1.59
CA ALA A 74 4.51 -15.80 -1.45
C ALA A 74 4.29 -14.30 -1.59
N LEU A 75 5.12 -13.47 -0.98
CA LEU A 75 5.03 -12.03 -1.11
C LEU A 75 5.22 -11.61 -2.57
N GLU A 76 6.17 -12.21 -3.27
CA GLU A 76 6.40 -11.94 -4.69
C GLU A 76 5.17 -12.24 -5.54
N VAL A 77 4.46 -13.33 -5.26
CA VAL A 77 3.21 -13.67 -5.96
C VAL A 77 2.17 -12.54 -5.76
N HIS A 78 1.99 -12.09 -4.53
CA HIS A 78 1.04 -11.03 -4.23
C HIS A 78 1.42 -9.70 -4.89
N ILE A 79 2.70 -9.36 -4.87
CA ILE A 79 3.21 -8.14 -5.51
C ILE A 79 2.93 -8.16 -7.01
N GLU A 80 3.18 -9.29 -7.67
CA GLU A 80 2.93 -9.44 -9.09
C GLU A 80 1.44 -9.35 -9.43
N GLU A 81 0.59 -9.93 -8.59
CA GLU A 81 -0.86 -9.82 -8.77
C GLU A 81 -1.34 -8.38 -8.64
N ILE A 82 -0.84 -7.64 -7.65
CA ILE A 82 -1.17 -6.23 -7.47
C ILE A 82 -0.73 -5.43 -8.70
N ALA A 83 0.50 -5.65 -9.17
CA ALA A 83 1.01 -4.96 -10.35
C ALA A 83 0.16 -5.25 -11.59
N THR A 84 -0.28 -6.49 -11.75
CA THR A 84 -1.16 -6.89 -12.85
C THR A 84 -2.50 -6.17 -12.77
N LEU A 85 -3.11 -6.12 -11.59
CA LEU A 85 -4.37 -5.42 -11.36
C LEU A 85 -4.24 -3.93 -11.64
N ASN A 86 -3.08 -3.34 -11.33
CA ASN A 86 -2.79 -1.94 -11.59
C ASN A 86 -2.38 -1.67 -13.03
N GLN A 87 -2.30 -2.71 -13.86
CA GLN A 87 -1.88 -2.62 -15.27
C GLN A 87 -0.47 -2.02 -15.40
N ALA A 88 0.42 -2.38 -14.47
CA ALA A 88 1.79 -1.90 -14.48
C ALA A 88 2.59 -2.54 -15.62
N ASP A 89 3.35 -1.72 -16.33
CA ASP A 89 4.27 -2.19 -17.39
C ASP A 89 5.60 -2.62 -16.80
N SER A 90 5.97 -2.08 -15.66
CA SER A 90 7.21 -2.44 -14.97
C SER A 90 7.00 -2.44 -13.46
N LEU A 91 7.76 -3.27 -12.79
CA LEU A 91 7.71 -3.46 -11.35
C LEU A 91 9.14 -3.58 -10.82
N HIS A 92 9.48 -2.79 -9.83
CA HIS A 92 10.78 -2.84 -9.18
C HIS A 92 10.62 -2.88 -7.67
N VAL A 93 11.21 -3.88 -7.01
CA VAL A 93 11.23 -3.97 -5.55
C VAL A 93 12.42 -3.18 -5.04
N SER A 94 12.17 -2.09 -4.36
CA SER A 94 13.20 -1.18 -3.85
C SER A 94 13.72 -1.58 -2.46
N LYS A 95 12.85 -2.18 -1.64
CA LYS A 95 13.17 -2.47 -0.25
C LYS A 95 12.37 -3.68 0.22
N PHE A 96 13.00 -4.53 1.02
CA PHE A 96 12.35 -5.70 1.63
C PHE A 96 12.82 -5.83 3.07
N GLU A 97 11.91 -6.13 3.98
CA GLU A 97 12.23 -6.27 5.40
C GLU A 97 11.34 -7.32 6.05
N THR A 98 11.90 -8.11 6.94
CA THR A 98 11.14 -9.07 7.76
C THR A 98 11.01 -8.50 9.16
N LEU A 99 9.80 -8.32 9.64
CA LEU A 99 9.54 -7.71 10.95
C LEU A 99 9.32 -8.75 12.05
N ALA A 100 8.81 -9.91 11.68
CA ALA A 100 8.51 -10.99 12.61
C ALA A 100 8.41 -12.28 11.80
N PRO A 101 8.41 -13.47 12.44
CA PRO A 101 8.13 -14.69 11.70
C PRO A 101 6.79 -14.57 10.98
N HIS A 102 6.78 -14.84 9.68
CA HIS A 102 5.60 -14.77 8.81
C HIS A 102 5.04 -13.35 8.58
N THR A 103 5.79 -12.30 8.95
CA THR A 103 5.40 -10.90 8.70
C THR A 103 6.51 -10.19 7.94
N HIS A 104 6.22 -9.79 6.70
CA HIS A 104 7.19 -9.20 5.80
C HIS A 104 6.61 -7.94 5.15
N VAL A 105 7.46 -6.97 4.89
CA VAL A 105 7.08 -5.71 4.23
C VAL A 105 8.06 -5.38 3.13
N CYS A 106 7.59 -4.68 2.12
CA CYS A 106 8.44 -4.24 1.01
C CYS A 106 7.92 -2.93 0.41
N VAL A 107 8.78 -2.30 -0.38
CA VAL A 107 8.42 -1.12 -1.17
C VAL A 107 8.61 -1.47 -2.64
N CYS A 108 7.55 -1.35 -3.41
CA CYS A 108 7.55 -1.63 -4.84
C CYS A 108 7.25 -0.36 -5.62
N ILE A 109 7.93 -0.18 -6.73
CA ILE A 109 7.69 0.94 -7.64
C ILE A 109 7.10 0.37 -8.91
N GLU A 110 5.90 0.81 -9.26
CA GLU A 110 5.15 0.36 -10.44
C GLU A 110 5.01 1.53 -11.41
N ASP A 111 5.33 1.29 -12.66
CA ASP A 111 5.13 2.27 -13.72
C ASP A 111 4.12 1.71 -14.72
N ALA A 112 3.15 2.50 -15.08
CA ALA A 112 2.14 2.14 -16.08
C ALA A 112 2.02 3.23 -17.14
N LEU A 113 1.83 2.81 -18.39
CA LEU A 113 1.56 3.75 -19.48
C LEU A 113 0.06 4.05 -19.47
N LYS A 114 -0.28 5.27 -19.07
CA LYS A 114 -1.67 5.72 -19.07
C LYS A 114 -2.15 5.83 -20.52
N TRP A 115 -3.25 5.14 -20.82
CA TRP A 115 -3.83 5.12 -22.18
C TRP A 115 -2.85 4.59 -23.25
N GLY A 116 -1.83 3.81 -22.86
CA GLY A 116 -0.82 3.27 -23.77
C GLY A 116 0.17 4.30 -24.30
N LYS A 117 0.21 5.50 -23.74
CA LYS A 117 1.10 6.58 -24.17
C LYS A 117 2.25 6.78 -23.20
N ARG A 118 3.49 6.79 -23.71
CA ARG A 118 4.68 7.02 -22.89
C ARG A 118 4.67 8.38 -22.18
N SER A 119 4.08 9.39 -22.82
CA SER A 119 3.98 10.75 -22.25
C SER A 119 3.03 10.82 -21.05
N GLU A 120 2.19 9.79 -20.86
CA GLU A 120 1.21 9.76 -19.78
C GLU A 120 1.53 8.64 -18.79
N LYS A 121 2.82 8.38 -18.58
CA LYS A 121 3.29 7.36 -17.64
C LYS A 121 2.90 7.74 -16.21
N GLU A 122 2.29 6.80 -15.51
CA GLU A 122 1.88 6.95 -14.13
C GLU A 122 2.74 6.06 -13.23
N THR A 123 3.29 6.64 -12.17
CA THR A 123 4.10 5.92 -11.20
C THR A 123 3.33 5.79 -9.90
N VAL A 124 3.28 4.56 -9.38
CA VAL A 124 2.69 4.28 -8.08
C VAL A 124 3.72 3.55 -7.24
N VAL A 125 3.98 4.06 -6.05
CA VAL A 125 4.81 3.34 -5.09
C VAL A 125 3.85 2.57 -4.18
N VAL A 126 4.00 1.25 -4.14
CA VAL A 126 3.14 0.38 -3.35
C VAL A 126 3.96 -0.20 -2.21
N CYS A 127 3.65 0.21 -1.00
CA CYS A 127 4.23 -0.38 0.20
C CYS A 127 3.34 -1.57 0.58
N THR A 128 3.86 -2.78 0.50
CA THR A 128 3.07 -4.00 0.67
C THR A 128 3.57 -4.81 1.86
N GLY A 129 2.65 -5.23 2.71
CA GLY A 129 2.92 -6.10 3.83
C GLY A 129 2.16 -7.41 3.70
N LEU A 130 2.79 -8.50 4.12
CA LEU A 130 2.21 -9.83 4.13
C LEU A 130 2.32 -10.42 5.52
N ILE A 131 1.18 -10.90 6.03
CA ILE A 131 1.13 -11.71 7.25
C ILE A 131 0.58 -13.07 6.84
N ARG A 132 1.37 -14.12 6.99
CA ARG A 132 0.92 -15.48 6.65
C ARG A 132 0.36 -16.15 7.88
N MET A 133 -0.94 -16.44 7.84
CA MET A 133 -1.66 -17.10 8.94
C MET A 133 -1.90 -18.56 8.56
N GLY A 134 -0.89 -19.40 8.83
CA GLY A 134 -0.93 -20.82 8.45
C GLY A 134 -2.07 -21.60 9.07
N ASP A 135 -2.45 -21.26 10.31
CA ASP A 135 -3.51 -21.96 11.05
C ASP A 135 -4.87 -21.88 10.39
N VAL A 136 -5.12 -20.80 9.65
CA VAL A 136 -6.39 -20.56 8.95
C VAL A 136 -6.20 -20.48 7.44
N GLU A 137 -5.04 -20.89 6.94
CA GLU A 137 -4.70 -20.91 5.51
C GLU A 137 -5.01 -19.58 4.81
N THR A 138 -4.70 -18.47 5.49
CA THR A 138 -5.01 -17.12 5.01
C THR A 138 -3.75 -16.29 4.91
N ASP A 139 -3.63 -15.54 3.82
CA ASP A 139 -2.65 -14.49 3.66
C ASP A 139 -3.36 -13.15 3.85
N VAL A 140 -2.89 -12.34 4.80
CA VAL A 140 -3.34 -10.97 4.98
C VAL A 140 -2.36 -10.07 4.24
N VAL A 141 -2.85 -9.34 3.24
CA VAL A 141 -2.03 -8.44 2.43
C VAL A 141 -2.48 -7.01 2.68
N CYS A 142 -1.57 -6.20 3.22
CA CYS A 142 -1.81 -4.78 3.47
C CYS A 142 -1.02 -3.98 2.44
N SER A 143 -1.64 -2.97 1.84
CA SER A 143 -0.96 -2.11 0.87
C SER A 143 -1.23 -0.65 1.19
N VAL A 144 -0.18 0.16 1.16
CA VAL A 144 -0.31 1.61 1.18
C VAL A 144 0.18 2.11 -0.17
N ASN A 145 -0.72 2.66 -0.95
CA ASN A 145 -0.44 3.12 -2.31
C ASN A 145 -0.11 4.61 -2.29
N VAL A 146 0.99 4.97 -2.90
CA VAL A 146 1.46 6.36 -2.99
C VAL A 146 1.62 6.71 -4.47
N PRO A 147 0.58 7.28 -5.11
CA PRO A 147 0.71 7.75 -6.49
C PRO A 147 1.67 8.94 -6.55
N VAL A 148 2.62 8.88 -7.48
CA VAL A 148 3.57 9.96 -7.73
C VAL A 148 3.36 10.40 -9.16
N THR A 149 2.75 11.56 -9.32
CA THR A 149 2.30 12.06 -10.62
C THR A 149 3.09 13.31 -11.02
N GLY A 150 2.73 13.90 -12.16
CA GLY A 150 3.30 15.16 -12.58
C GLY A 150 3.05 16.32 -11.61
N GLU A 151 2.13 16.15 -10.66
CA GLU A 151 1.87 17.15 -9.62
C GLU A 151 2.94 17.09 -8.50
N GLN A 152 3.77 16.03 -8.49
CA GLN A 152 4.87 15.88 -7.55
C GLN A 152 6.19 15.71 -8.30
N PRO A 153 6.65 16.75 -9.02
CA PRO A 153 7.85 16.63 -9.88
C PRO A 153 9.13 16.34 -9.08
N GLU A 154 9.23 16.84 -7.86
CA GLU A 154 10.40 16.58 -7.02
C GLU A 154 10.46 15.12 -6.59
N GLU A 155 9.32 14.52 -6.26
CA GLU A 155 9.23 13.11 -5.90
C GLU A 155 9.57 12.21 -7.08
N LEU A 156 9.08 12.55 -8.28
CA LEU A 156 9.44 11.82 -9.50
C LEU A 156 10.94 11.85 -9.73
N ALA A 157 11.57 13.00 -9.54
CA ALA A 157 13.02 13.14 -9.70
C ALA A 157 13.78 12.31 -8.67
N GLU A 158 13.31 12.27 -7.43
CA GLU A 158 13.91 11.42 -6.40
C GLU A 158 13.85 9.94 -6.77
N LEU A 159 12.69 9.48 -7.25
CA LEU A 159 12.51 8.09 -7.68
C LEU A 159 13.43 7.75 -8.85
N GLN A 160 13.63 8.68 -9.78
CA GLN A 160 14.53 8.47 -10.92
C GLN A 160 15.99 8.35 -10.49
N ARG A 161 16.36 8.96 -9.36
CA ARG A 161 17.69 8.84 -8.78
C ARG A 161 17.86 7.61 -7.88
N GLY A 162 16.82 6.80 -7.74
CA GLY A 162 16.83 5.63 -6.86
C GLY A 162 16.60 5.99 -5.38
N GLU A 163 16.12 7.19 -5.11
CA GLU A 163 15.81 7.64 -3.75
C GLU A 163 14.33 7.50 -3.46
N LEU A 164 13.98 7.21 -2.21
CA LEU A 164 12.58 7.16 -1.79
C LEU A 164 12.17 8.51 -1.20
N PRO A 165 11.13 9.15 -1.76
CA PRO A 165 10.61 10.40 -1.20
C PRO A 165 10.19 10.26 0.26
N ALA A 166 10.24 11.35 1.01
CA ALA A 166 9.85 11.36 2.42
C ALA A 166 8.41 10.84 2.62
N ARG A 167 7.51 11.16 1.69
CA ARG A 167 6.12 10.70 1.71
C ARG A 167 6.03 9.18 1.59
N VAL A 168 6.89 8.57 0.77
CA VAL A 168 6.97 7.11 0.64
C VAL A 168 7.48 6.49 1.94
N ASN A 169 8.49 7.09 2.56
CA ASN A 169 8.98 6.62 3.85
C ASN A 169 7.91 6.70 4.93
N ALA A 170 7.09 7.76 4.92
CA ALA A 170 5.96 7.89 5.83
C ALA A 170 4.92 6.79 5.62
N ALA A 171 4.63 6.47 4.36
CA ALA A 171 3.71 5.37 4.00
C ALA A 171 4.28 4.02 4.44
N TYR A 172 5.57 3.80 4.27
CA TYR A 172 6.23 2.57 4.69
C TYR A 172 6.19 2.41 6.21
N ASP A 173 6.42 3.50 6.96
CA ASP A 173 6.32 3.49 8.41
C ASP A 173 4.89 3.17 8.88
N LEU A 174 3.91 3.73 8.21
CA LEU A 174 2.49 3.42 8.45
C LEU A 174 2.23 1.93 8.23
N LEU A 175 2.71 1.38 7.12
CA LEU A 175 2.54 -0.04 6.81
C LEU A 175 3.13 -0.92 7.93
N LYS A 176 4.33 -0.61 8.39
CA LYS A 176 4.97 -1.38 9.46
C LYS A 176 4.15 -1.32 10.75
N GLU A 177 3.57 -0.18 11.05
CA GLU A 177 2.69 -0.04 12.21
C GLU A 177 1.42 -0.85 12.04
N MET A 178 0.83 -0.83 10.84
CA MET A 178 -0.39 -1.60 10.53
C MET A 178 -0.20 -3.10 10.74
N VAL A 179 0.89 -3.67 10.25
CA VAL A 179 1.12 -5.11 10.32
C VAL A 179 1.64 -5.57 11.67
N SER A 180 1.94 -4.65 12.56
CA SER A 180 2.41 -4.96 13.91
C SER A 180 1.28 -5.00 14.95
N GLN A 181 0.02 -4.76 14.54
CA GLN A 181 -1.15 -4.77 15.45
C GLN A 181 -1.75 -6.15 15.65
#